data_7b54b7090576db8b2d0a29ba74c7a307
#
_entry.id   7b54b7090576db8b2d0a29ba74c7a307
#
_cell.length_a   1.000
_cell.length_b   1.000
_cell.length_c   1.000
_cell.angle_alpha   90.00
_cell.angle_beta   90.00
_cell.angle_gamma   90.00
#
_symmetry.space_group_name_H-M   'P 1'
#
loop_
_entity.id
_entity.type
_entity.pdbx_description
1 polymer ?
#
loop_
_entity_poly.entity_id
_entity_poly.type
_entity_poly.pdbx_seq_one_letter_code
_entity_poly.pdbx_strand_id
1 'polypeptide(L)'
;EQYTRNMATGASTCDLAIILIDARYGVQTQTRRHTFIASLLGIKNIIVAINKMDLVEFSETRFNEIQAEYAGFVAQLGDRKPANIIFTPISALNGDNVVNKSANTPWYTGETLMGSLESVEINRTSAKQDFRFPVQYVNRPNLDFRGFCGTVALGDVSVGDTIVALPSGKSSTVKEIVTFDGNLERAVAGQAVTLTLNDEIDISRGNVLVRADQAEPFISRSVNATVVWMADQPLVIGKLYNLKVGTQTVPAKVTAINYRTNVNTLEKAQVESLALNSIANVTVEFDAPVVFDRYQDSRYTGSFIFIDRLNNVTIGAGMVEESVEWTVHTNPVTAEARAARLGQKPASITVSEAALENAQVLENLLLQQGGVAIAKAGLDAAQVALLRETGIAVITTVAEGTDVTFTVDAVEELAEKIIELVRL
;
A
#
# COMPACT_ATOMS: atom_id res chain seq x y z
N GLU A 1 3.92 -18.08 -4.77
CA GLU A 1 2.88 -17.03 -4.66
C GLU A 1 2.74 -16.45 -3.24
N GLN A 2 2.89 -17.25 -2.20
CA GLN A 2 2.75 -16.81 -0.79
C GLN A 2 3.73 -15.69 -0.36
N TYR A 3 4.86 -15.52 -1.03
CA TYR A 3 5.92 -14.58 -0.65
C TYR A 3 5.83 -13.19 -1.32
N THR A 4 4.83 -12.92 -2.18
CA THR A 4 4.67 -11.61 -2.84
C THR A 4 4.51 -10.47 -1.81
N ARG A 5 3.77 -10.73 -0.72
CA ARG A 5 3.61 -9.82 0.40
C ARG A 5 4.95 -9.45 1.05
N ASN A 6 5.78 -10.47 1.37
CA ASN A 6 7.08 -10.25 1.99
C ASN A 6 8.03 -9.52 1.05
N MET A 7 7.99 -9.85 -0.25
CA MET A 7 8.76 -9.17 -1.26
C MET A 7 8.36 -7.70 -1.40
N ALA A 8 7.06 -7.40 -1.49
CA ALA A 8 6.57 -6.02 -1.59
C ALA A 8 7.00 -5.18 -0.38
N THR A 9 6.90 -5.75 0.83
CA THR A 9 7.32 -5.08 2.07
C THR A 9 8.83 -4.84 2.08
N GLY A 10 9.65 -5.85 1.79
CA GLY A 10 11.12 -5.72 1.77
C GLY A 10 11.62 -4.79 0.67
N ALA A 11 11.08 -4.93 -0.54
CA ALA A 11 11.51 -4.16 -1.70
C ALA A 11 11.11 -2.67 -1.63
N SER A 12 10.08 -2.30 -0.85
CA SER A 12 9.63 -0.90 -0.73
C SER A 12 10.68 0.06 -0.15
N THR A 13 11.66 -0.46 0.59
CA THR A 13 12.75 0.31 1.20
C THR A 13 14.10 0.11 0.52
N CYS A 14 14.16 -0.74 -0.51
CA CYS A 14 15.41 -1.06 -1.21
C CYS A 14 15.70 -0.08 -2.36
N ASP A 15 16.98 0.19 -2.58
CA ASP A 15 17.47 1.00 -3.70
C ASP A 15 17.97 0.14 -4.86
N LEU A 16 18.27 -1.15 -4.57
CA LEU A 16 18.74 -2.13 -5.52
C LEU A 16 18.07 -3.48 -5.28
N ALA A 17 17.80 -4.23 -6.35
CA ALA A 17 17.32 -5.61 -6.27
C ALA A 17 18.27 -6.57 -7.00
N ILE A 18 18.51 -7.73 -6.39
CA ILE A 18 19.21 -8.83 -7.06
C ILE A 18 18.15 -9.83 -7.51
N ILE A 19 18.06 -10.06 -8.82
CA ILE A 19 17.19 -11.06 -9.44
C ILE A 19 18.03 -12.29 -9.81
N LEU A 20 17.73 -13.42 -9.16
CA LEU A 20 18.41 -14.68 -9.44
C LEU A 20 17.71 -15.43 -10.57
N ILE A 21 18.51 -15.88 -11.55
CA ILE A 21 18.07 -16.73 -12.65
C ILE A 21 18.91 -18.00 -12.66
N ASP A 22 18.28 -19.17 -12.68
CA ASP A 22 18.95 -20.44 -12.89
C ASP A 22 19.31 -20.60 -14.39
N ALA A 23 20.59 -20.67 -14.71
CA ALA A 23 21.10 -20.74 -16.09
C ALA A 23 20.50 -21.89 -16.90
N ARG A 24 20.09 -22.99 -16.25
CA ARG A 24 19.48 -24.16 -16.94
C ARG A 24 18.10 -23.81 -17.51
N TYR A 25 17.31 -23.01 -16.78
CA TYR A 25 15.90 -22.74 -17.10
C TYR A 25 15.65 -21.38 -17.74
N GLY A 26 16.56 -20.40 -17.55
CA GLY A 26 16.40 -19.05 -18.08
C GLY A 26 15.31 -18.22 -17.36
N VAL A 27 14.70 -17.30 -18.08
CA VAL A 27 13.71 -16.36 -17.52
C VAL A 27 12.38 -17.05 -17.27
N GLN A 28 12.10 -17.34 -16.01
CA GLN A 28 10.86 -17.99 -15.57
C GLN A 28 9.76 -16.97 -15.26
N THR A 29 8.51 -17.44 -15.16
CA THR A 29 7.35 -16.64 -14.72
C THR A 29 7.62 -15.91 -13.39
N GLN A 30 8.29 -16.57 -12.46
CA GLN A 30 8.68 -16.00 -11.16
C GLN A 30 9.68 -14.85 -11.33
N THR A 31 10.65 -14.98 -12.25
CA THR A 31 11.61 -13.93 -12.59
C THR A 31 10.91 -12.68 -13.10
N ARG A 32 9.97 -12.84 -14.04
CA ARG A 32 9.15 -11.75 -14.60
C ARG A 32 8.33 -11.06 -13.52
N ARG A 33 7.67 -11.82 -12.64
CA ARG A 33 6.90 -11.31 -11.51
C ARG A 33 7.74 -10.47 -10.56
N HIS A 34 8.90 -11.00 -10.15
CA HIS A 34 9.77 -10.28 -9.20
C HIS A 34 10.33 -9.00 -9.82
N THR A 35 10.73 -9.04 -11.09
CA THR A 35 11.20 -7.87 -11.83
C THR A 35 10.08 -6.82 -11.94
N PHE A 36 8.85 -7.23 -12.27
CA PHE A 36 7.70 -6.33 -12.36
C PHE A 36 7.42 -5.65 -11.01
N ILE A 37 7.41 -6.40 -9.91
CA ILE A 37 7.17 -5.85 -8.57
C ILE A 37 8.31 -4.90 -8.17
N ALA A 38 9.57 -5.26 -8.41
CA ALA A 38 10.72 -4.38 -8.15
C ALA A 38 10.61 -3.06 -8.92
N SER A 39 10.26 -3.16 -10.19
CA SER A 39 10.03 -2.01 -11.08
C SER A 39 8.85 -1.15 -10.60
N LEU A 40 7.74 -1.78 -10.21
CA LEU A 40 6.55 -1.10 -9.68
C LEU A 40 6.87 -0.32 -8.41
N LEU A 41 7.69 -0.88 -7.53
CA LEU A 41 8.18 -0.25 -6.30
C LEU A 41 9.29 0.79 -6.55
N GLY A 42 9.60 1.08 -7.81
CA GLY A 42 10.51 2.14 -8.22
C GLY A 42 11.99 1.80 -7.96
N ILE A 43 12.37 0.53 -7.86
CA ILE A 43 13.78 0.13 -7.79
C ILE A 43 14.40 0.35 -9.17
N LYS A 44 15.37 1.26 -9.23
CA LYS A 44 16.00 1.68 -10.48
C LYS A 44 17.23 0.86 -10.84
N ASN A 45 17.86 0.20 -9.87
CA ASN A 45 19.06 -0.60 -10.06
C ASN A 45 18.72 -2.08 -9.86
N ILE A 46 18.98 -2.91 -10.87
CA ILE A 46 18.79 -4.35 -10.80
C ILE A 46 20.09 -5.06 -11.19
N ILE A 47 20.54 -6.01 -10.37
CA ILE A 47 21.57 -6.96 -10.73
C ILE A 47 20.88 -8.28 -11.04
N VAL A 48 21.02 -8.74 -12.27
CA VAL A 48 20.54 -10.06 -12.71
C VAL A 48 21.69 -11.06 -12.54
N ALA A 49 21.65 -11.81 -11.47
CA ALA A 49 22.63 -12.85 -11.18
C ALA A 49 22.21 -14.15 -11.85
N ILE A 50 22.85 -14.48 -13.00
CA ILE A 50 22.61 -15.73 -13.72
C ILE A 50 23.45 -16.81 -13.04
N ASN A 51 22.77 -17.56 -12.17
CA ASN A 51 23.38 -18.52 -11.26
C ASN A 51 23.41 -19.95 -11.85
N LYS A 52 24.24 -20.81 -11.26
CA LYS A 52 24.47 -22.19 -11.67
C LYS A 52 25.09 -22.29 -13.05
N MET A 53 25.97 -21.36 -13.38
CA MET A 53 26.74 -21.39 -14.64
C MET A 53 27.63 -22.65 -14.77
N ASP A 54 28.05 -23.21 -13.64
CA ASP A 54 28.75 -24.50 -13.56
C ASP A 54 27.94 -25.66 -14.16
N LEU A 55 26.62 -25.63 -14.08
CA LEU A 55 25.73 -26.66 -14.62
C LEU A 55 25.42 -26.51 -16.12
N VAL A 56 25.88 -25.43 -16.73
CA VAL A 56 25.83 -25.17 -18.18
C VAL A 56 27.23 -24.92 -18.75
N GLU A 57 28.25 -25.47 -18.12
CA GLU A 57 29.68 -25.43 -18.57
C GLU A 57 30.17 -23.98 -18.77
N PHE A 58 29.69 -23.02 -17.98
CA PHE A 58 30.01 -21.59 -18.08
C PHE A 58 29.84 -21.02 -19.50
N SER A 59 28.81 -21.50 -20.23
CA SER A 59 28.53 -21.14 -21.62
C SER A 59 28.20 -19.66 -21.79
N GLU A 60 29.00 -18.93 -22.54
CA GLU A 60 28.78 -17.56 -22.96
C GLU A 60 27.49 -17.43 -23.78
N THR A 61 27.24 -18.37 -24.69
CA THR A 61 26.04 -18.40 -25.52
C THR A 61 24.79 -18.44 -24.67
N ARG A 62 24.78 -19.33 -23.65
CA ARG A 62 23.63 -19.43 -22.73
C ARG A 62 23.40 -18.17 -21.91
N PHE A 63 24.48 -17.56 -21.44
CA PHE A 63 24.40 -16.27 -20.74
C PHE A 63 23.77 -15.18 -21.62
N ASN A 64 24.22 -15.03 -22.86
CA ASN A 64 23.74 -14.04 -23.81
C ASN A 64 22.26 -14.28 -24.20
N GLU A 65 21.83 -15.54 -24.34
CA GLU A 65 20.42 -15.89 -24.57
C GLU A 65 19.53 -15.39 -23.43
N ILE A 66 19.92 -15.67 -22.18
CA ILE A 66 19.13 -15.25 -20.97
C ILE A 66 19.11 -13.72 -20.85
N GLN A 67 20.25 -13.07 -21.13
CA GLN A 67 20.34 -11.61 -21.12
C GLN A 67 19.38 -10.99 -22.16
N ALA A 68 19.33 -11.51 -23.37
CA ALA A 68 18.46 -11.03 -24.43
C ALA A 68 16.97 -11.25 -24.08
N GLU A 69 16.63 -12.44 -23.55
CA GLU A 69 15.26 -12.75 -23.11
C GLU A 69 14.80 -11.80 -21.99
N TYR A 70 15.65 -11.58 -20.98
CA TYR A 70 15.34 -10.67 -19.88
C TYR A 70 15.18 -9.22 -20.35
N ALA A 71 16.09 -8.74 -21.19
CA ALA A 71 16.03 -7.40 -21.77
C ALA A 71 14.74 -7.19 -22.59
N GLY A 72 14.33 -8.20 -23.37
CA GLY A 72 13.09 -8.19 -24.14
C GLY A 72 11.85 -8.10 -23.26
N PHE A 73 11.85 -8.76 -22.10
CA PHE A 73 10.79 -8.62 -21.10
C PHE A 73 10.79 -7.23 -20.46
N VAL A 74 11.93 -6.73 -20.01
CA VAL A 74 12.03 -5.40 -19.36
C VAL A 74 11.61 -4.28 -20.30
N ALA A 75 11.86 -4.40 -21.60
CA ALA A 75 11.39 -3.40 -22.58
C ALA A 75 9.87 -3.23 -22.59
N GLN A 76 9.09 -4.26 -22.19
CA GLN A 76 7.63 -4.21 -22.11
C GLN A 76 7.12 -3.42 -20.89
N LEU A 77 7.99 -3.11 -19.91
CA LEU A 77 7.62 -2.36 -18.70
C LEU A 77 7.43 -0.85 -18.97
N GLY A 78 7.78 -0.35 -20.16
CA GLY A 78 7.62 1.06 -20.55
C GLY A 78 8.37 2.01 -19.61
N ASP A 79 7.71 3.05 -19.15
CA ASP A 79 8.30 4.09 -18.28
C ASP A 79 8.70 3.56 -16.89
N ARG A 80 8.21 2.38 -16.51
CA ARG A 80 8.56 1.71 -15.24
C ARG A 80 9.82 0.86 -15.32
N LYS A 81 10.48 0.79 -16.49
CA LYS A 81 11.70 -0.02 -16.62
C LYS A 81 12.80 0.46 -15.67
N PRO A 82 13.59 -0.46 -15.08
CA PRO A 82 14.76 -0.10 -14.29
C PRO A 82 15.75 0.74 -15.12
N ALA A 83 16.36 1.74 -14.48
CA ALA A 83 17.30 2.63 -15.18
C ALA A 83 18.65 1.94 -15.45
N ASN A 84 19.06 1.05 -14.55
CA ASN A 84 20.34 0.34 -14.62
C ASN A 84 20.12 -1.16 -14.38
N ILE A 85 20.61 -2.00 -15.30
CA ILE A 85 20.56 -3.45 -15.20
C ILE A 85 21.95 -4.01 -15.48
N ILE A 86 22.48 -4.70 -14.49
CA ILE A 86 23.79 -5.37 -14.57
C ILE A 86 23.55 -6.88 -14.63
N PHE A 87 24.18 -7.57 -15.56
CA PHE A 87 24.13 -9.02 -15.65
C PHE A 87 25.45 -9.62 -15.20
N THR A 88 25.40 -10.56 -14.26
CA THR A 88 26.59 -11.23 -13.72
C THR A 88 26.42 -12.73 -13.80
N PRO A 89 27.29 -13.45 -14.55
CA PRO A 89 27.29 -14.92 -14.57
C PRO A 89 27.98 -15.44 -13.31
N ILE A 90 27.24 -16.19 -12.47
CA ILE A 90 27.77 -16.69 -11.19
C ILE A 90 27.61 -18.21 -11.05
N SER A 91 28.46 -18.82 -10.25
CA SER A 91 28.18 -20.06 -9.55
C SER A 91 28.26 -19.78 -8.04
N ALA A 92 27.08 -19.60 -7.39
CA ALA A 92 27.05 -19.33 -5.98
C ALA A 92 27.62 -20.48 -5.13
N LEU A 93 27.53 -21.72 -5.64
CA LEU A 93 28.08 -22.89 -4.98
C LEU A 93 29.61 -22.87 -4.97
N ASN A 94 30.24 -22.55 -6.12
CA ASN A 94 31.69 -22.56 -6.30
C ASN A 94 32.34 -21.20 -6.00
N GLY A 95 31.53 -20.12 -5.88
CA GLY A 95 32.03 -18.76 -5.64
C GLY A 95 32.43 -18.00 -6.90
N ASP A 96 32.21 -18.55 -8.10
CA ASP A 96 32.58 -17.92 -9.37
C ASP A 96 31.84 -16.60 -9.57
N ASN A 97 32.59 -15.50 -9.76
CA ASN A 97 32.11 -14.12 -9.93
C ASN A 97 31.23 -13.60 -8.78
N VAL A 98 31.26 -14.23 -7.61
CA VAL A 98 30.56 -13.71 -6.43
C VAL A 98 31.39 -12.60 -5.77
N VAL A 99 32.58 -12.95 -5.28
CA VAL A 99 33.55 -12.02 -4.68
C VAL A 99 34.73 -11.78 -5.60
N ASN A 100 35.30 -12.87 -6.16
CA ASN A 100 36.45 -12.84 -7.05
C ASN A 100 36.04 -13.20 -8.48
N LYS A 101 36.73 -12.62 -9.46
CA LYS A 101 36.55 -12.97 -10.88
C LYS A 101 36.90 -14.43 -11.12
N SER A 102 36.08 -15.11 -11.89
CA SER A 102 36.24 -16.52 -12.21
C SER A 102 37.13 -16.74 -13.43
N ALA A 103 38.05 -17.71 -13.32
CA ALA A 103 38.82 -18.20 -14.47
C ALA A 103 37.93 -19.00 -15.46
N ASN A 104 36.79 -19.50 -15.02
CA ASN A 104 35.87 -20.30 -15.84
C ASN A 104 35.03 -19.44 -16.81
N THR A 105 35.02 -18.11 -16.61
CA THR A 105 34.30 -17.15 -17.46
C THR A 105 35.24 -16.09 -18.04
N PRO A 106 36.30 -16.47 -18.83
CA PRO A 106 37.28 -15.52 -19.35
C PRO A 106 36.65 -14.48 -20.32
N TRP A 107 35.50 -14.79 -20.87
CA TRP A 107 34.71 -13.92 -21.75
C TRP A 107 33.95 -12.82 -20.99
N TYR A 108 33.78 -12.97 -19.67
CA TYR A 108 33.08 -11.99 -18.87
C TYR A 108 34.03 -10.90 -18.37
N THR A 109 33.84 -9.67 -18.83
CA THR A 109 34.69 -8.52 -18.48
C THR A 109 34.09 -7.63 -17.40
N GLY A 110 32.82 -7.88 -17.01
CA GLY A 110 32.08 -7.08 -16.00
C GLY A 110 32.64 -7.28 -14.58
N GLU A 111 32.02 -6.57 -13.64
CA GLU A 111 32.32 -6.68 -12.22
C GLU A 111 31.72 -7.96 -11.60
N THR A 112 32.31 -8.39 -10.48
CA THR A 112 31.74 -9.44 -9.64
C THR A 112 30.44 -8.96 -9.01
N LEU A 113 29.64 -9.86 -8.44
CA LEU A 113 28.42 -9.50 -7.72
C LEU A 113 28.73 -8.51 -6.59
N MET A 114 29.75 -8.78 -5.77
CA MET A 114 30.18 -7.88 -4.70
C MET A 114 30.72 -6.55 -5.22
N GLY A 115 31.56 -6.59 -6.26
CA GLY A 115 32.06 -5.36 -6.90
C GLY A 115 30.93 -4.47 -7.42
N SER A 116 29.89 -5.06 -8.03
CA SER A 116 28.70 -4.32 -8.47
C SER A 116 27.92 -3.73 -7.31
N LEU A 117 27.80 -4.43 -6.16
CA LEU A 117 27.12 -3.92 -4.97
C LEU A 117 27.87 -2.75 -4.32
N GLU A 118 29.20 -2.79 -4.35
CA GLU A 118 30.05 -1.75 -3.77
C GLU A 118 30.18 -0.50 -4.65
N SER A 119 30.06 -0.68 -5.98
CA SER A 119 30.27 0.40 -6.96
C SER A 119 28.99 1.03 -7.49
N VAL A 120 27.81 0.41 -7.29
CA VAL A 120 26.55 0.98 -7.79
C VAL A 120 26.27 2.33 -7.14
N GLU A 121 26.14 3.36 -7.95
CA GLU A 121 25.73 4.68 -7.49
C GLU A 121 24.22 4.68 -7.19
N ILE A 122 23.89 4.84 -5.91
CA ILE A 122 22.52 5.08 -5.48
C ILE A 122 22.28 6.57 -5.52
N ASN A 123 21.80 7.06 -6.66
CA ASN A 123 21.40 8.44 -6.81
C ASN A 123 20.14 8.71 -6.01
N ARG A 124 20.30 8.97 -4.73
CA ARG A 124 19.26 9.60 -3.91
C ARG A 124 19.24 11.09 -4.26
N THR A 125 18.62 11.44 -5.38
CA THR A 125 18.48 12.85 -5.86
C THR A 125 17.62 13.72 -4.93
N SER A 126 17.57 13.41 -3.66
CA SER A 126 16.72 14.06 -2.66
C SER A 126 17.09 15.53 -2.37
N ALA A 127 18.36 15.93 -2.61
CA ALA A 127 18.82 17.28 -2.28
C ALA A 127 18.36 18.38 -3.27
N LYS A 128 17.87 18.01 -4.46
CA LYS A 128 17.32 18.95 -5.46
C LYS A 128 15.80 18.90 -5.56
N GLN A 129 15.13 18.12 -4.69
CA GLN A 129 13.68 17.99 -4.65
C GLN A 129 13.09 19.02 -3.71
N ASP A 130 11.81 19.33 -3.91
CA ASP A 130 11.04 20.22 -3.05
C ASP A 130 10.94 19.67 -1.64
N PHE A 131 11.05 20.54 -0.65
CA PHE A 131 11.03 20.15 0.77
C PHE A 131 9.70 19.55 1.18
N ARG A 132 9.75 18.39 1.83
CA ARG A 132 8.61 17.70 2.42
C ARG A 132 8.96 17.21 3.83
N PHE A 133 8.18 17.66 4.80
CA PHE A 133 8.37 17.26 6.19
C PHE A 133 7.04 16.85 6.83
N PRO A 134 6.70 15.55 6.76
CA PRO A 134 5.53 15.02 7.44
C PRO A 134 5.70 15.08 8.96
N VAL A 135 4.81 15.80 9.64
CA VAL A 135 4.83 15.94 11.10
C VAL A 135 4.38 14.64 11.77
N GLN A 136 5.26 14.03 12.55
CA GLN A 136 4.98 12.80 13.29
C GLN A 136 4.51 13.05 14.72
N TYR A 137 5.04 14.08 15.35
CA TYR A 137 4.76 14.38 16.76
C TYR A 137 4.90 15.87 17.02
N VAL A 138 4.08 16.42 17.89
CA VAL A 138 4.21 17.79 18.38
C VAL A 138 4.73 17.71 19.81
N ASN A 139 5.94 18.17 20.01
CA ASN A 139 6.62 18.20 21.30
C ASN A 139 6.38 19.54 22.00
N ARG A 140 5.71 19.51 23.15
CA ARG A 140 5.44 20.69 23.98
C ARG A 140 5.69 20.36 25.46
N PRO A 141 6.96 20.23 25.88
CA PRO A 141 7.31 19.84 27.25
C PRO A 141 6.99 20.95 28.29
N ASN A 142 6.92 22.22 27.85
CA ASN A 142 6.60 23.38 28.65
C ASN A 142 5.92 24.47 27.78
N LEU A 143 5.65 25.64 28.35
CA LEU A 143 4.96 26.73 27.65
C LEU A 143 5.87 27.49 26.67
N ASP A 144 7.18 27.40 26.84
CA ASP A 144 8.17 28.18 26.06
C ASP A 144 8.71 27.40 24.86
N PHE A 145 8.41 26.10 24.75
CA PHE A 145 8.86 25.23 23.66
C PHE A 145 7.69 24.55 22.96
N ARG A 146 7.61 24.76 21.65
CA ARG A 146 6.72 24.01 20.75
C ARG A 146 7.49 23.57 19.52
N GLY A 147 7.78 22.28 19.44
CA GLY A 147 8.55 21.69 18.36
C GLY A 147 7.75 20.68 17.54
N PHE A 148 7.94 20.68 16.24
CA PHE A 148 7.31 19.76 15.29
C PHE A 148 8.35 18.72 14.88
N CYS A 149 8.18 17.49 15.38
CA CYS A 149 9.12 16.39 15.17
C CYS A 149 8.74 15.59 13.93
N GLY A 150 9.73 15.25 13.12
CA GLY A 150 9.56 14.42 11.92
C GLY A 150 10.89 14.07 11.29
N THR A 151 10.81 13.39 10.16
CA THR A 151 11.96 13.13 9.28
C THR A 151 11.78 13.94 8.00
N VAL A 152 12.82 14.64 7.58
CA VAL A 152 12.82 15.30 6.26
C VAL A 152 12.68 14.23 5.19
N ALA A 153 11.52 14.16 4.54
CA ALA A 153 11.24 13.16 3.53
C ALA A 153 11.93 13.47 2.20
N LEU A 154 11.93 14.74 1.80
CA LEU A 154 12.53 15.25 0.56
C LEU A 154 13.13 16.63 0.78
N GLY A 155 14.08 17.02 -0.07
CA GLY A 155 14.65 18.34 -0.11
C GLY A 155 15.44 18.72 1.15
N ASP A 156 15.42 19.99 1.45
CA ASP A 156 16.11 20.57 2.60
C ASP A 156 15.39 21.79 3.16
N VAL A 157 15.69 22.13 4.39
CA VAL A 157 15.18 23.31 5.09
C VAL A 157 16.29 23.96 5.92
N SER A 158 16.33 25.27 5.95
CA SER A 158 17.27 26.07 6.73
C SER A 158 16.54 26.96 7.74
N VAL A 159 17.25 27.36 8.78
CA VAL A 159 16.77 28.39 9.71
C VAL A 159 16.46 29.65 8.93
N GLY A 160 15.30 30.26 9.18
CA GLY A 160 14.80 31.45 8.48
C GLY A 160 13.95 31.15 7.22
N ASP A 161 13.90 29.91 6.75
CA ASP A 161 13.04 29.55 5.62
C ASP A 161 11.56 29.74 5.99
N THR A 162 10.78 30.26 5.05
CA THR A 162 9.32 30.33 5.19
C THR A 162 8.72 28.98 4.82
N ILE A 163 7.97 28.41 5.75
CA ILE A 163 7.25 27.14 5.54
C ILE A 163 5.74 27.35 5.56
N VAL A 164 5.04 26.46 4.89
CA VAL A 164 3.57 26.38 4.85
C VAL A 164 3.13 25.03 5.42
N ALA A 165 2.18 25.05 6.32
CA ALA A 165 1.58 23.84 6.90
C ALA A 165 0.37 23.40 6.08
N LEU A 166 0.43 22.24 5.47
CA LEU A 166 -0.65 21.67 4.66
C LEU A 166 -1.44 20.62 5.44
N PRO A 167 -2.79 20.53 5.26
CA PRO A 167 -3.59 21.24 4.24
C PRO A 167 -4.10 22.63 4.65
N SER A 168 -3.76 23.18 5.82
CA SER A 168 -4.34 24.42 6.34
C SER A 168 -3.91 25.68 5.59
N GLY A 169 -2.76 25.66 4.90
CA GLY A 169 -2.18 26.81 4.20
C GLY A 169 -1.57 27.89 5.12
N LYS A 170 -1.52 27.65 6.44
CA LYS A 170 -0.91 28.59 7.38
C LYS A 170 0.61 28.59 7.23
N SER A 171 1.24 29.78 7.25
CA SER A 171 2.67 29.95 7.08
C SER A 171 3.35 30.50 8.32
N SER A 172 4.62 30.17 8.50
CA SER A 172 5.53 30.75 9.49
C SER A 172 6.97 30.58 9.02
N THR A 173 7.93 31.08 9.78
CA THR A 173 9.36 30.90 9.50
C THR A 173 10.00 29.94 10.49
N VAL A 174 10.97 29.15 10.02
CA VAL A 174 11.74 28.22 10.85
C VAL A 174 12.61 29.02 11.79
N LYS A 175 12.41 28.86 13.10
CA LYS A 175 13.20 29.53 14.15
C LYS A 175 14.48 28.75 14.45
N GLU A 176 14.33 27.43 14.69
CA GLU A 176 15.47 26.57 15.03
C GLU A 176 15.20 25.15 14.45
N ILE A 177 16.29 24.46 14.15
CA ILE A 177 16.30 23.04 13.76
C ILE A 177 17.02 22.29 14.87
N VAL A 178 16.25 21.61 15.73
CA VAL A 178 16.75 21.00 16.97
C VAL A 178 17.00 19.51 16.77
N THR A 179 18.16 19.02 17.18
CA THR A 179 18.51 17.60 17.27
C THR A 179 19.03 17.25 18.66
N PHE A 180 19.27 15.96 18.92
CA PHE A 180 19.86 15.53 20.19
C PHE A 180 21.27 16.08 20.40
N ASP A 181 22.05 16.21 19.33
CA ASP A 181 23.44 16.65 19.38
C ASP A 181 23.59 18.19 19.30
N GLY A 182 22.49 18.93 19.25
CA GLY A 182 22.43 20.38 19.15
C GLY A 182 21.61 20.88 17.97
N ASN A 183 21.61 22.22 17.80
CA ASN A 183 20.86 22.87 16.74
C ASN A 183 21.65 22.83 15.40
N LEU A 184 20.92 22.67 14.30
CA LEU A 184 21.46 22.72 12.95
C LEU A 184 21.04 24.03 12.26
N GLU A 185 21.87 24.53 11.37
CA GLU A 185 21.53 25.65 10.46
C GLU A 185 20.67 25.13 9.28
N ARG A 186 20.84 23.88 8.89
CA ARG A 186 20.15 23.23 7.77
C ARG A 186 19.93 21.76 8.03
N ALA A 187 18.77 21.25 7.66
CA ALA A 187 18.46 19.82 7.64
C ALA A 187 18.16 19.34 6.21
N VAL A 188 18.59 18.11 5.89
CA VAL A 188 18.43 17.49 4.57
C VAL A 188 17.63 16.20 4.66
N ALA A 189 17.14 15.72 3.52
CA ALA A 189 16.39 14.48 3.42
C ALA A 189 17.05 13.30 4.16
N GLY A 190 16.25 12.55 4.91
CA GLY A 190 16.67 11.44 5.76
C GLY A 190 16.97 11.82 7.21
N GLN A 191 17.17 13.11 7.54
CA GLN A 191 17.44 13.54 8.91
C GLN A 191 16.15 13.64 9.73
N ALA A 192 16.19 13.08 10.93
CA ALA A 192 15.14 13.23 11.94
C ALA A 192 15.43 14.46 12.78
N VAL A 193 14.54 15.45 12.73
CA VAL A 193 14.72 16.74 13.39
C VAL A 193 13.43 17.23 14.05
N THR A 194 13.56 18.23 14.90
CA THR A 194 12.46 18.99 15.46
C THR A 194 12.54 20.44 14.98
N LEU A 195 11.55 20.89 14.23
CA LEU A 195 11.45 22.27 13.79
C LEU A 195 10.68 23.11 14.81
N THR A 196 11.22 24.24 15.21
CA THR A 196 10.48 25.28 15.94
C THR A 196 10.19 26.46 15.00
N LEU A 197 9.11 27.16 15.25
CA LEU A 197 8.64 28.26 14.39
C LEU A 197 8.57 29.58 15.17
N ASN A 198 8.63 30.68 14.44
CA ASN A 198 8.51 31.99 15.03
C ASN A 198 7.09 32.33 15.49
N ASP A 199 6.08 31.78 14.78
CA ASP A 199 4.68 32.01 15.10
C ASP A 199 4.03 30.73 15.65
N GLU A 200 3.08 30.89 16.57
CA GLU A 200 2.23 29.80 17.04
C GLU A 200 1.09 29.53 16.05
N ILE A 201 1.37 28.73 15.00
CA ILE A 201 0.34 28.25 14.08
C ILE A 201 -0.11 26.83 14.47
N ASP A 202 -1.34 26.50 14.12
CA ASP A 202 -1.88 25.18 14.42
C ASP A 202 -1.35 24.14 13.44
N ILE A 203 -0.51 23.25 13.97
CA ILE A 203 0.09 22.11 13.26
C ILE A 203 -0.07 20.87 14.14
N SER A 204 -0.51 19.79 13.54
CA SER A 204 -0.74 18.52 14.21
C SER A 204 -0.03 17.38 13.48
N ARG A 205 0.06 16.21 14.12
CA ARG A 205 0.46 14.98 13.44
C ARG A 205 -0.42 14.75 12.21
N GLY A 206 0.21 14.42 11.08
CA GLY A 206 -0.47 14.22 9.81
C GLY A 206 -0.40 15.43 8.87
N ASN A 207 -0.06 16.62 9.38
CA ASN A 207 0.24 17.75 8.51
C ASN A 207 1.60 17.56 7.84
N VAL A 208 1.77 18.21 6.69
CA VAL A 208 3.04 18.22 5.95
C VAL A 208 3.51 19.67 5.84
N LEU A 209 4.76 19.91 6.27
CA LEU A 209 5.39 21.22 6.09
C LEU A 209 6.14 21.22 4.76
N VAL A 210 5.94 22.31 4.01
CA VAL A 210 6.60 22.56 2.72
C VAL A 210 7.22 23.96 2.74
N ARG A 211 8.18 24.23 1.87
CA ARG A 211 8.71 25.59 1.72
C ARG A 211 7.81 26.42 0.81
N ALA A 212 7.62 27.69 1.17
CA ALA A 212 6.72 28.60 0.45
C ALA A 212 7.21 28.97 -0.97
N ASP A 213 8.52 28.85 -1.22
CA ASP A 213 9.19 29.17 -2.49
C ASP A 213 9.30 27.97 -3.46
N GLN A 214 8.72 26.83 -3.11
CA GLN A 214 8.82 25.58 -3.86
C GLN A 214 7.45 25.08 -4.31
N ALA A 215 7.43 24.07 -5.21
CA ALA A 215 6.20 23.47 -5.68
C ALA A 215 5.46 22.74 -4.55
N GLU A 216 4.16 22.98 -4.45
CA GLU A 216 3.29 22.30 -3.49
C GLU A 216 2.98 20.87 -3.92
N PRO A 217 2.85 19.93 -2.97
CA PRO A 217 2.31 18.60 -3.23
C PRO A 217 0.81 18.69 -3.55
N PHE A 218 0.25 17.58 -4.00
CA PHE A 218 -1.18 17.48 -4.22
C PHE A 218 -1.94 17.42 -2.89
N ILE A 219 -3.11 18.07 -2.86
CA ILE A 219 -4.08 17.96 -1.77
C ILE A 219 -5.38 17.47 -2.39
N SER A 220 -5.82 16.28 -2.06
CA SER A 220 -7.03 15.72 -2.64
C SER A 220 -7.75 14.76 -1.69
N ARG A 221 -9.03 14.51 -1.98
CA ARG A 221 -9.85 13.45 -1.38
C ARG A 221 -9.96 12.23 -2.29
N SER A 222 -9.44 12.28 -3.52
CA SER A 222 -9.53 11.16 -4.45
C SER A 222 -8.26 11.00 -5.24
N VAL A 223 -7.79 9.76 -5.38
CA VAL A 223 -6.57 9.42 -6.11
C VAL A 223 -6.75 8.15 -6.93
N ASN A 224 -6.07 8.07 -8.06
CA ASN A 224 -5.75 6.81 -8.71
C ASN A 224 -4.43 6.27 -8.17
N ALA A 225 -4.42 5.02 -7.82
CA ALA A 225 -3.24 4.36 -7.25
C ALA A 225 -3.10 2.93 -7.77
N THR A 226 -1.86 2.48 -7.96
CA THR A 226 -1.57 1.06 -8.11
C THR A 226 -1.49 0.43 -6.73
N VAL A 227 -2.28 -0.62 -6.50
CA VAL A 227 -2.40 -1.33 -5.22
C VAL A 227 -1.90 -2.76 -5.35
N VAL A 228 -1.13 -3.19 -4.35
CA VAL A 228 -0.80 -4.61 -4.10
C VAL A 228 -1.68 -5.08 -2.95
N TRP A 229 -2.59 -6.01 -3.22
CA TRP A 229 -3.47 -6.55 -2.20
C TRP A 229 -2.84 -7.74 -1.48
N MET A 230 -2.88 -7.74 -0.14
CA MET A 230 -2.09 -8.65 0.70
C MET A 230 -2.94 -9.47 1.69
N ALA A 231 -4.26 -9.36 1.64
CA ALA A 231 -5.16 -10.11 2.52
C ALA A 231 -5.79 -11.30 1.80
N ASP A 232 -6.14 -12.35 2.57
CA ASP A 232 -6.89 -13.50 2.08
C ASP A 232 -8.31 -13.10 1.69
N GLN A 233 -8.92 -12.18 2.46
CA GLN A 233 -10.19 -11.57 2.09
C GLN A 233 -10.00 -10.65 0.89
N PRO A 234 -10.82 -10.76 -0.16
CA PRO A 234 -10.73 -9.90 -1.31
C PRO A 234 -10.94 -8.43 -0.98
N LEU A 235 -10.29 -7.53 -1.71
CA LEU A 235 -10.65 -6.13 -1.73
C LEU A 235 -11.99 -5.96 -2.45
N VAL A 236 -12.91 -5.26 -1.81
CA VAL A 236 -14.26 -5.01 -2.33
C VAL A 236 -14.51 -3.51 -2.42
N ILE A 237 -15.15 -3.11 -3.52
CA ILE A 237 -15.56 -1.73 -3.76
C ILE A 237 -16.57 -1.28 -2.68
N GLY A 238 -16.39 -0.07 -2.15
CA GLY A 238 -17.26 0.55 -1.16
C GLY A 238 -16.96 0.20 0.29
N LYS A 239 -16.21 -0.88 0.57
CA LYS A 239 -15.77 -1.23 1.92
C LYS A 239 -14.86 -0.15 2.50
N LEU A 240 -15.05 0.17 3.78
CA LEU A 240 -14.29 1.18 4.48
C LEU A 240 -13.05 0.57 5.15
N TYR A 241 -11.89 1.15 4.87
CA TYR A 241 -10.59 0.80 5.44
C TYR A 241 -10.01 2.01 6.17
N ASN A 242 -9.02 1.81 7.02
CA ASN A 242 -8.14 2.89 7.46
C ASN A 242 -6.92 2.93 6.54
N LEU A 243 -6.66 4.07 5.92
CA LEU A 243 -5.46 4.26 5.11
C LEU A 243 -4.48 5.16 5.85
N LYS A 244 -3.22 4.74 5.87
CA LYS A 244 -2.14 5.54 6.42
C LYS A 244 -1.31 6.10 5.26
N VAL A 245 -1.37 7.42 5.08
CA VAL A 245 -0.62 8.21 4.09
C VAL A 245 0.43 9.01 4.85
N GLY A 246 1.71 8.66 4.71
CA GLY A 246 2.76 9.27 5.54
C GLY A 246 2.45 9.12 7.04
N THR A 247 2.24 10.25 7.72
CA THR A 247 1.92 10.30 9.16
C THR A 247 0.42 10.43 9.46
N GLN A 248 -0.41 10.69 8.43
CA GLN A 248 -1.86 10.81 8.56
C GLN A 248 -2.53 9.43 8.44
N THR A 249 -3.51 9.16 9.29
CA THR A 249 -4.41 8.01 9.14
C THR A 249 -5.82 8.53 8.90
N VAL A 250 -6.47 8.08 7.83
CA VAL A 250 -7.77 8.56 7.39
C VAL A 250 -8.63 7.38 6.92
N PRO A 251 -9.93 7.35 7.26
CA PRO A 251 -10.86 6.40 6.67
C PRO A 251 -10.96 6.64 5.16
N ALA A 252 -11.01 5.55 4.39
CA ALA A 252 -11.13 5.62 2.95
C ALA A 252 -11.78 4.36 2.38
N LYS A 253 -12.27 4.45 1.15
CA LYS A 253 -12.85 3.35 0.40
C LYS A 253 -12.28 3.30 -1.02
N VAL A 254 -12.26 2.13 -1.62
CA VAL A 254 -12.04 1.98 -3.05
C VAL A 254 -13.38 2.17 -3.74
N THR A 255 -13.45 3.11 -4.68
CA THR A 255 -14.68 3.41 -5.44
C THR A 255 -14.74 2.73 -6.78
N ALA A 256 -13.55 2.41 -7.36
CA ALA A 256 -13.45 1.66 -8.61
C ALA A 256 -12.16 0.82 -8.64
N ILE A 257 -12.24 -0.34 -9.27
CA ILE A 257 -11.08 -1.10 -9.72
C ILE A 257 -10.97 -0.84 -11.23
N ASN A 258 -10.02 0.03 -11.60
CA ASN A 258 -9.88 0.46 -12.99
C ASN A 258 -9.39 -0.69 -13.88
N TYR A 259 -8.45 -1.48 -13.41
CA TYR A 259 -8.00 -2.73 -14.02
C TYR A 259 -7.08 -3.51 -13.07
N ARG A 260 -7.09 -4.83 -13.18
CA ARG A 260 -6.07 -5.71 -12.59
C ARG A 260 -4.98 -5.98 -13.62
N THR A 261 -3.72 -5.93 -13.20
CA THR A 261 -2.58 -6.29 -14.05
C THR A 261 -2.19 -7.76 -13.82
N ASN A 262 -2.13 -8.54 -14.89
CA ASN A 262 -1.53 -9.86 -14.84
C ASN A 262 0.00 -9.70 -14.79
N VAL A 263 0.62 -10.05 -13.67
CA VAL A 263 2.07 -9.87 -13.46
C VAL A 263 2.95 -10.74 -14.37
N ASN A 264 2.37 -11.73 -15.06
CA ASN A 264 3.10 -12.65 -15.94
C ASN A 264 3.06 -12.16 -17.40
N THR A 265 1.91 -11.65 -17.86
CA THR A 265 1.67 -11.22 -19.25
C THR A 265 1.63 -9.69 -19.39
N LEU A 266 1.55 -8.96 -18.28
CA LEU A 266 1.33 -7.50 -18.19
C LEU A 266 -0.01 -7.03 -18.76
N GLU A 267 -0.90 -7.95 -19.10
CA GLU A 267 -2.24 -7.65 -19.59
C GLU A 267 -3.12 -7.05 -18.50
N LYS A 268 -3.98 -6.13 -18.90
CA LYS A 268 -4.97 -5.47 -18.05
C LYS A 268 -6.33 -6.12 -18.22
N ALA A 269 -6.99 -6.47 -17.10
CA ALA A 269 -8.30 -7.08 -17.11
C ALA A 269 -9.24 -6.33 -16.14
N GLN A 270 -10.51 -6.20 -16.52
CA GLN A 270 -11.57 -5.70 -15.63
C GLN A 270 -11.93 -6.80 -14.62
N VAL A 271 -12.06 -6.42 -13.37
CA VAL A 271 -12.45 -7.32 -12.27
C VAL A 271 -13.29 -6.56 -11.26
N GLU A 272 -14.15 -7.26 -10.54
CA GLU A 272 -15.02 -6.67 -9.50
C GLU A 272 -14.39 -6.69 -8.09
N SER A 273 -13.38 -7.54 -7.90
CA SER A 273 -12.67 -7.66 -6.62
C SER A 273 -11.21 -8.05 -6.83
N LEU A 274 -10.37 -7.88 -5.82
CA LEU A 274 -8.96 -8.25 -5.86
C LEU A 274 -8.68 -9.34 -4.84
N ALA A 275 -8.31 -10.51 -5.32
CA ALA A 275 -7.82 -11.60 -4.49
C ALA A 275 -6.40 -11.33 -3.97
N LEU A 276 -5.95 -12.13 -3.01
CA LEU A 276 -4.59 -12.13 -2.48
C LEU A 276 -3.53 -12.06 -3.59
N ASN A 277 -2.52 -11.22 -3.40
CA ASN A 277 -1.40 -10.99 -4.33
C ASN A 277 -1.80 -10.35 -5.68
N SER A 278 -3.03 -9.85 -5.81
CA SER A 278 -3.41 -9.07 -6.98
C SER A 278 -2.74 -7.71 -7.00
N ILE A 279 -2.38 -7.26 -8.20
CA ILE A 279 -1.90 -5.90 -8.46
C ILE A 279 -2.91 -5.23 -9.40
N ALA A 280 -3.42 -4.07 -8.99
CA ALA A 280 -4.46 -3.38 -9.74
C ALA A 280 -4.32 -1.86 -9.62
N ASN A 281 -4.79 -1.16 -10.64
CA ASN A 281 -5.04 0.28 -10.53
C ASN A 281 -6.46 0.48 -9.99
N VAL A 282 -6.58 1.29 -8.95
CA VAL A 282 -7.85 1.55 -8.27
C VAL A 282 -8.03 3.06 -8.04
N THR A 283 -9.28 3.48 -7.96
CA THR A 283 -9.65 4.81 -7.47
C THR A 283 -9.99 4.71 -5.99
N VAL A 284 -9.30 5.52 -5.17
CA VAL A 284 -9.47 5.58 -3.71
C VAL A 284 -10.05 6.93 -3.35
N GLU A 285 -11.07 6.93 -2.50
CA GLU A 285 -11.68 8.13 -1.93
C GLU A 285 -11.46 8.16 -0.42
N PHE A 286 -10.90 9.27 0.07
CA PHE A 286 -10.62 9.53 1.49
C PHE A 286 -11.72 10.37 2.12
N ASP A 287 -12.06 10.09 3.37
CA ASP A 287 -13.07 10.85 4.12
C ASP A 287 -12.58 12.27 4.48
N ALA A 288 -11.27 12.54 4.42
CA ALA A 288 -10.66 13.86 4.60
C ALA A 288 -9.56 14.12 3.55
N PRO A 289 -9.22 15.39 3.26
CA PRO A 289 -8.11 15.70 2.35
C PRO A 289 -6.80 15.11 2.87
N VAL A 290 -6.02 14.53 1.96
CA VAL A 290 -4.65 14.04 2.20
C VAL A 290 -3.66 14.82 1.36
N VAL A 291 -2.45 14.99 1.91
CA VAL A 291 -1.33 15.64 1.24
C VAL A 291 -0.39 14.55 0.73
N PHE A 292 -0.09 14.56 -0.57
CA PHE A 292 0.74 13.53 -1.19
C PHE A 292 1.49 14.06 -2.42
N ASP A 293 2.56 13.38 -2.79
CA ASP A 293 3.21 13.48 -4.10
C ASP A 293 2.87 12.23 -4.92
N ARG A 294 3.20 12.19 -6.21
CA ARG A 294 3.14 10.93 -6.98
C ARG A 294 4.23 9.98 -6.46
N TYR A 295 3.95 8.69 -6.44
CA TYR A 295 4.92 7.69 -5.97
C TYR A 295 6.23 7.71 -6.75
N GLN A 296 6.18 7.98 -8.06
CA GLN A 296 7.37 8.10 -8.89
C GLN A 296 8.28 9.25 -8.50
N ASP A 297 7.71 10.33 -7.92
CA ASP A 297 8.43 11.53 -7.51
C ASP A 297 8.93 11.38 -6.06
N SER A 298 8.13 10.74 -5.20
CA SER A 298 8.45 10.47 -3.81
C SER A 298 7.81 9.18 -3.31
N ARG A 299 8.62 8.16 -3.03
CA ARG A 299 8.13 6.91 -2.44
C ARG A 299 7.52 7.11 -1.06
N TYR A 300 8.06 8.04 -0.27
CA TYR A 300 7.63 8.28 1.11
C TYR A 300 6.28 8.99 1.19
N THR A 301 6.10 10.08 0.43
CA THR A 301 4.89 10.89 0.44
C THR A 301 3.84 10.42 -0.57
N GLY A 302 4.22 9.58 -1.54
CA GLY A 302 3.36 9.03 -2.59
C GLY A 302 2.84 7.62 -2.33
N SER A 303 3.05 7.08 -1.13
CA SER A 303 2.59 5.74 -0.77
C SER A 303 1.61 5.76 0.40
N PHE A 304 0.80 4.71 0.47
CA PHE A 304 -0.08 4.46 1.60
C PHE A 304 -0.26 2.97 1.85
N ILE A 305 -0.72 2.63 3.04
CA ILE A 305 -1.09 1.25 3.38
C ILE A 305 -2.55 1.17 3.75
N PHE A 306 -3.19 0.05 3.37
CA PHE A 306 -4.51 -0.34 3.83
C PHE A 306 -4.39 -1.06 5.17
N ILE A 307 -5.16 -0.64 6.14
CA ILE A 307 -5.22 -1.21 7.48
C ILE A 307 -6.65 -1.68 7.72
N ASP A 308 -6.80 -2.94 8.08
CA ASP A 308 -8.09 -3.48 8.50
C ASP A 308 -8.56 -2.80 9.78
N ARG A 309 -9.84 -2.38 9.82
CA ARG A 309 -10.37 -1.59 10.93
C ARG A 309 -10.64 -2.40 12.20
N LEU A 310 -10.73 -3.72 12.10
CA LEU A 310 -11.07 -4.58 13.23
C LEU A 310 -9.82 -5.07 13.96
N ASN A 311 -8.82 -5.53 13.20
CA ASN A 311 -7.63 -6.17 13.76
C ASN A 311 -6.34 -5.35 13.61
N ASN A 312 -6.42 -4.18 12.94
CA ASN A 312 -5.28 -3.29 12.65
C ASN A 312 -4.15 -3.92 11.84
N VAL A 313 -4.42 -5.01 11.13
CA VAL A 313 -3.43 -5.67 10.26
C VAL A 313 -3.30 -4.88 8.94
N THR A 314 -2.07 -4.76 8.44
CA THR A 314 -1.82 -4.24 7.09
C THR A 314 -2.27 -5.27 6.05
N ILE A 315 -3.21 -4.88 5.19
CA ILE A 315 -3.88 -5.73 4.20
C ILE A 315 -3.61 -5.35 2.75
N GLY A 316 -2.91 -4.26 2.52
CA GLY A 316 -2.51 -3.81 1.18
C GLY A 316 -1.59 -2.62 1.24
N ALA A 317 -0.92 -2.34 0.13
CA ALA A 317 -0.10 -1.15 -0.08
C ALA A 317 -0.47 -0.48 -1.40
N GLY A 318 -0.46 0.85 -1.43
CA GLY A 318 -0.81 1.65 -2.58
C GLY A 318 0.28 2.65 -2.94
N MET A 319 0.44 2.85 -4.23
CA MET A 319 1.36 3.81 -4.85
C MET A 319 0.53 4.81 -5.65
N VAL A 320 0.50 6.06 -5.21
CA VAL A 320 -0.31 7.10 -5.83
C VAL A 320 0.25 7.44 -7.20
N GLU A 321 -0.60 7.41 -8.22
CA GLU A 321 -0.25 7.77 -9.58
C GLU A 321 -0.64 9.22 -9.89
N GLU A 322 -1.87 9.59 -9.54
CA GLU A 322 -2.41 10.91 -9.81
C GLU A 322 -3.55 11.29 -8.86
N SER A 323 -3.80 12.59 -8.76
CA SER A 323 -5.01 13.13 -8.14
C SER A 323 -6.19 12.98 -9.09
N VAL A 324 -7.36 12.63 -8.54
CA VAL A 324 -8.63 12.59 -9.27
C VAL A 324 -9.54 13.67 -8.72
N GLU A 325 -10.33 14.30 -9.59
CA GLU A 325 -11.34 15.25 -9.16
C GLU A 325 -12.36 14.56 -8.24
N TRP A 326 -12.52 15.11 -7.05
CA TRP A 326 -13.50 14.60 -6.09
C TRP A 326 -14.84 15.29 -6.31
N THR A 327 -15.86 14.48 -6.59
CA THR A 327 -17.23 14.96 -6.77
C THR A 327 -18.11 14.46 -5.63
N VAL A 328 -19.00 15.30 -5.15
CA VAL A 328 -20.04 14.88 -4.19
C VAL A 328 -21.02 13.96 -4.93
N HIS A 329 -21.07 12.70 -4.49
CA HIS A 329 -22.08 11.79 -5.03
C HIS A 329 -23.46 12.18 -4.49
N THR A 330 -24.33 12.59 -5.39
CA THR A 330 -25.72 12.99 -5.06
C THR A 330 -26.73 11.86 -5.26
N ASN A 331 -26.26 10.68 -5.65
CA ASN A 331 -27.12 9.50 -5.84
C ASN A 331 -27.74 9.06 -4.50
N PRO A 332 -29.00 8.56 -4.52
CA PRO A 332 -29.62 7.99 -3.34
C PRO A 332 -28.73 6.88 -2.72
N VAL A 333 -28.63 6.88 -1.40
CA VAL A 333 -27.86 5.84 -0.69
C VAL A 333 -28.71 4.58 -0.61
N THR A 334 -28.25 3.49 -1.24
CA THR A 334 -28.92 2.18 -1.22
C THR A 334 -28.54 1.35 0.00
N ALA A 335 -29.29 0.28 0.28
CA ALA A 335 -28.96 -0.71 1.31
C ALA A 335 -27.58 -1.37 1.04
N GLU A 336 -27.29 -1.69 -0.23
CA GLU A 336 -26.01 -2.24 -0.66
C GLU A 336 -24.84 -1.29 -0.41
N ALA A 337 -25.03 0.00 -0.70
CA ALA A 337 -24.01 1.02 -0.44
C ALA A 337 -23.73 1.19 1.05
N ARG A 338 -24.76 1.12 1.90
CA ARG A 338 -24.60 1.14 3.37
C ARG A 338 -23.92 -0.11 3.88
N ALA A 339 -24.35 -1.28 3.40
CA ALA A 339 -23.77 -2.57 3.78
C ALA A 339 -22.30 -2.70 3.33
N ALA A 340 -21.96 -2.22 2.14
CA ALA A 340 -20.58 -2.20 1.65
C ALA A 340 -19.66 -1.39 2.56
N ARG A 341 -20.12 -0.26 3.13
CA ARG A 341 -19.33 0.50 4.13
C ARG A 341 -19.09 -0.30 5.42
N LEU A 342 -19.99 -1.22 5.77
CA LEU A 342 -19.83 -2.14 6.89
C LEU A 342 -18.99 -3.38 6.53
N GLY A 343 -18.69 -3.57 5.25
CA GLY A 343 -17.92 -4.71 4.76
C GLY A 343 -18.76 -5.97 4.58
N GLN A 344 -20.06 -5.83 4.35
CA GLN A 344 -21.01 -6.94 4.22
C GLN A 344 -22.09 -6.67 3.15
N LYS A 345 -22.88 -7.69 2.83
CA LYS A 345 -24.12 -7.56 2.07
C LYS A 345 -25.31 -7.36 3.01
N PRO A 346 -26.34 -6.59 2.64
CA PRO A 346 -27.57 -6.54 3.41
C PRO A 346 -28.30 -7.89 3.28
N ALA A 347 -28.80 -8.43 4.37
CA ALA A 347 -29.54 -9.68 4.37
C ALA A 347 -30.68 -9.64 5.40
N SER A 348 -31.74 -10.39 5.13
CA SER A 348 -32.81 -10.70 6.06
C SER A 348 -32.98 -12.23 6.19
N ILE A 349 -32.96 -12.71 7.42
CA ILE A 349 -32.77 -14.13 7.75
C ILE A 349 -33.85 -14.56 8.73
N THR A 350 -34.56 -15.65 8.42
CA THR A 350 -35.47 -16.32 9.34
C THR A 350 -34.73 -17.46 10.04
N VAL A 351 -34.92 -17.55 11.35
CA VAL A 351 -34.41 -18.63 12.20
C VAL A 351 -35.52 -19.14 13.14
N SER A 352 -35.27 -20.24 13.82
CA SER A 352 -36.16 -20.78 14.83
C SER A 352 -36.19 -19.86 16.09
N GLU A 353 -37.26 -20.00 16.91
CA GLU A 353 -37.32 -19.31 18.20
C GLU A 353 -36.19 -19.76 19.13
N ALA A 354 -35.84 -21.04 19.10
CA ALA A 354 -34.72 -21.57 19.90
C ALA A 354 -33.37 -20.95 19.55
N ALA A 355 -33.11 -20.68 18.29
CA ALA A 355 -31.89 -20.01 17.83
C ALA A 355 -31.81 -18.57 18.37
N LEU A 356 -32.93 -17.90 18.58
CA LEU A 356 -32.99 -16.53 19.12
C LEU A 356 -33.01 -16.43 20.65
N GLU A 357 -33.12 -17.55 21.40
CA GLU A 357 -32.92 -17.54 22.86
C GLU A 357 -31.55 -16.98 23.25
N ASN A 358 -30.55 -17.14 22.37
CA ASN A 358 -29.21 -16.65 22.55
C ASN A 358 -28.85 -15.48 21.58
N ALA A 359 -29.84 -14.64 21.22
CA ALA A 359 -29.68 -13.54 20.25
C ALA A 359 -28.45 -12.65 20.53
N GLN A 360 -28.17 -12.30 21.79
CA GLN A 360 -27.01 -11.47 22.17
C GLN A 360 -25.67 -12.19 21.92
N VAL A 361 -25.63 -13.52 22.12
CA VAL A 361 -24.43 -14.30 21.82
C VAL A 361 -24.20 -14.36 20.31
N LEU A 362 -25.28 -14.58 19.56
CA LEU A 362 -25.25 -14.60 18.10
C LEU A 362 -24.73 -13.26 17.54
N GLU A 363 -25.30 -12.15 17.98
CA GLU A 363 -24.85 -10.79 17.56
C GLU A 363 -23.38 -10.55 17.89
N ASN A 364 -22.94 -10.99 19.08
CA ASN A 364 -21.53 -10.87 19.50
C ASN A 364 -20.58 -11.69 18.61
N LEU A 365 -20.94 -12.93 18.30
CA LEU A 365 -20.14 -13.79 17.42
C LEU A 365 -20.04 -13.19 16.01
N LEU A 366 -21.16 -12.67 15.48
CA LEU A 366 -21.18 -12.00 14.18
C LEU A 366 -20.30 -10.75 14.19
N LEU A 367 -20.39 -9.93 15.24
CA LEU A 367 -19.60 -8.71 15.37
C LEU A 367 -18.10 -9.01 15.46
N GLN A 368 -17.70 -10.05 16.23
CA GLN A 368 -16.29 -10.49 16.31
C GLN A 368 -15.74 -10.97 14.95
N GLN A 369 -16.60 -11.51 14.09
CA GLN A 369 -16.23 -11.93 12.74
C GLN A 369 -16.39 -10.82 11.68
N GLY A 370 -16.70 -9.58 12.11
CA GLY A 370 -16.83 -8.42 11.24
C GLY A 370 -18.21 -8.20 10.63
N GLY A 371 -19.22 -9.01 11.00
CA GLY A 371 -20.60 -8.82 10.59
C GLY A 371 -21.34 -7.88 11.55
N VAL A 372 -22.24 -7.06 11.02
CA VAL A 372 -23.13 -6.20 11.81
C VAL A 372 -24.55 -6.70 11.61
N ALA A 373 -25.17 -7.15 12.69
CA ALA A 373 -26.49 -7.75 12.65
C ALA A 373 -27.38 -7.25 13.81
N ILE A 374 -28.68 -7.41 13.65
CA ILE A 374 -29.67 -7.35 14.72
C ILE A 374 -30.46 -8.64 14.74
N ALA A 375 -30.58 -9.27 15.91
CA ALA A 375 -31.30 -10.52 16.11
C ALA A 375 -32.50 -10.29 17.05
N LYS A 376 -33.72 -10.33 16.51
CA LYS A 376 -34.93 -10.02 17.27
C LYS A 376 -36.14 -10.81 16.78
N ALA A 377 -36.79 -11.49 17.72
CA ALA A 377 -38.07 -12.18 17.44
C ALA A 377 -39.22 -11.20 17.18
N GLY A 378 -40.19 -11.63 16.37
CA GLY A 378 -41.47 -10.95 16.20
C GLY A 378 -41.42 -9.64 15.41
N LEU A 379 -40.38 -9.41 14.59
CA LEU A 379 -40.36 -8.28 13.65
C LEU A 379 -41.37 -8.54 12.51
N ASP A 380 -42.21 -7.55 12.20
CA ASP A 380 -43.06 -7.64 11.00
C ASP A 380 -42.25 -7.34 9.71
N ALA A 381 -42.87 -7.63 8.55
CA ALA A 381 -42.22 -7.45 7.25
C ALA A 381 -41.77 -6.00 6.98
N ALA A 382 -42.50 -4.98 7.47
CA ALA A 382 -42.16 -3.58 7.30
C ALA A 382 -40.91 -3.21 8.15
N GLN A 383 -40.82 -3.73 9.37
CA GLN A 383 -39.68 -3.56 10.26
C GLN A 383 -38.44 -4.26 9.71
N VAL A 384 -38.59 -5.48 9.17
CA VAL A 384 -37.48 -6.21 8.50
C VAL A 384 -36.97 -5.41 7.31
N ALA A 385 -37.85 -4.91 6.45
CA ALA A 385 -37.48 -4.11 5.29
C ALA A 385 -36.73 -2.82 5.71
N LEU A 386 -37.25 -2.10 6.70
CA LEU A 386 -36.63 -0.85 7.21
C LEU A 386 -35.23 -1.11 7.79
N LEU A 387 -35.06 -2.16 8.58
CA LEU A 387 -33.76 -2.51 9.17
C LEU A 387 -32.78 -2.97 8.08
N ARG A 388 -33.22 -3.77 7.11
CA ARG A 388 -32.39 -4.19 5.98
C ARG A 388 -31.88 -3.01 5.14
N GLU A 389 -32.70 -1.94 5.00
CA GLU A 389 -32.27 -0.71 4.32
C GLU A 389 -31.09 -0.01 5.02
N THR A 390 -30.84 -0.29 6.30
CA THR A 390 -29.65 0.24 7.01
C THR A 390 -28.34 -0.45 6.58
N GLY A 391 -28.41 -1.54 5.85
CA GLY A 391 -27.27 -2.33 5.37
C GLY A 391 -26.79 -3.41 6.33
N ILE A 392 -27.52 -3.66 7.44
CA ILE A 392 -27.20 -4.69 8.42
C ILE A 392 -27.88 -6.03 8.06
N ALA A 393 -27.40 -7.12 8.68
CA ALA A 393 -28.12 -8.40 8.66
C ALA A 393 -29.26 -8.36 9.70
N VAL A 394 -30.47 -8.71 9.26
CA VAL A 394 -31.67 -8.77 10.13
C VAL A 394 -32.02 -10.24 10.35
N ILE A 395 -32.02 -10.67 11.59
CA ILE A 395 -32.29 -12.05 11.99
C ILE A 395 -33.59 -12.06 12.82
N THR A 396 -34.59 -12.81 12.38
CA THR A 396 -35.92 -12.84 13.01
C THR A 396 -36.55 -14.21 12.92
N THR A 397 -37.68 -14.39 13.63
CA THR A 397 -38.48 -15.62 13.59
C THR A 397 -39.61 -15.60 12.55
N VAL A 398 -39.87 -14.46 11.92
CA VAL A 398 -40.93 -14.25 10.95
C VAL A 398 -40.39 -14.43 9.53
N ALA A 399 -40.99 -15.38 8.78
CA ALA A 399 -40.54 -15.71 7.42
C ALA A 399 -40.97 -14.68 6.36
N GLU A 400 -41.98 -13.86 6.62
CA GLU A 400 -42.50 -12.91 5.65
C GLU A 400 -41.50 -11.73 5.48
N GLY A 401 -41.09 -11.52 4.22
CA GLY A 401 -40.15 -10.45 3.88
C GLY A 401 -38.67 -10.76 4.12
N THR A 402 -38.31 -12.02 4.40
CA THR A 402 -36.91 -12.44 4.56
C THR A 402 -36.33 -13.09 3.31
N ASP A 403 -35.01 -12.93 3.11
CA ASP A 403 -34.28 -13.46 1.93
C ASP A 403 -34.00 -14.97 2.06
N VAL A 404 -33.70 -15.43 3.29
CA VAL A 404 -33.22 -16.82 3.56
C VAL A 404 -33.77 -17.32 4.89
N THR A 405 -34.01 -18.64 4.97
CA THR A 405 -34.37 -19.35 6.21
C THR A 405 -33.27 -20.33 6.59
N PHE A 406 -32.77 -20.27 7.83
CA PHE A 406 -31.87 -21.26 8.41
C PHE A 406 -32.61 -22.11 9.46
N THR A 407 -32.38 -23.42 9.43
CA THR A 407 -32.97 -24.40 10.35
C THR A 407 -31.97 -24.90 11.40
N VAL A 408 -30.91 -24.15 11.65
CA VAL A 408 -29.84 -24.51 12.60
C VAL A 408 -30.07 -23.77 13.91
N ASP A 409 -30.06 -24.51 15.00
CA ASP A 409 -30.27 -23.98 16.36
C ASP A 409 -28.95 -23.74 17.13
N ALA A 410 -27.85 -24.38 16.71
CA ALA A 410 -26.53 -24.15 17.30
C ALA A 410 -25.98 -22.76 16.91
N VAL A 411 -25.74 -21.91 17.92
CA VAL A 411 -25.42 -20.50 17.72
C VAL A 411 -24.13 -20.30 16.92
N GLU A 412 -23.12 -21.11 17.17
CA GLU A 412 -21.82 -21.04 16.48
C GLU A 412 -21.96 -21.40 14.99
N GLU A 413 -22.65 -22.50 14.67
CA GLU A 413 -22.89 -22.92 13.29
C GLU A 413 -23.79 -21.91 12.54
N LEU A 414 -24.76 -21.34 13.24
CA LEU A 414 -25.62 -20.29 12.68
C LEU A 414 -24.81 -19.02 12.36
N ALA A 415 -23.93 -18.63 13.26
CA ALA A 415 -23.04 -17.46 13.04
C ALA A 415 -22.15 -17.67 11.82
N GLU A 416 -21.55 -18.84 11.64
CA GLU A 416 -20.71 -19.17 10.48
C GLU A 416 -21.52 -19.06 9.16
N LYS A 417 -22.70 -19.64 9.10
CA LYS A 417 -23.59 -19.59 7.92
C LYS A 417 -24.04 -18.17 7.59
N ILE A 418 -24.34 -17.35 8.61
CA ILE A 418 -24.70 -15.96 8.39
C ILE A 418 -23.51 -15.15 7.88
N ILE A 419 -22.32 -15.33 8.44
CA ILE A 419 -21.11 -14.65 7.96
C ILE A 419 -20.82 -15.03 6.51
N GLU A 420 -20.96 -16.29 6.12
CA GLU A 420 -20.78 -16.72 4.74
C GLU A 420 -21.79 -16.04 3.79
N LEU A 421 -23.06 -15.92 4.22
CA LEU A 421 -24.12 -15.26 3.44
C LEU A 421 -23.86 -13.76 3.25
N VAL A 422 -23.48 -13.05 4.32
CA VAL A 422 -23.32 -11.58 4.31
C VAL A 422 -21.94 -11.10 3.88
N ARG A 423 -20.98 -11.98 3.72
CA ARG A 423 -19.62 -11.64 3.27
C ARG A 423 -19.64 -11.05 1.87
N LEU A 424 -18.96 -9.92 1.71
CA LEU A 424 -18.73 -9.29 0.40
C LEU A 424 -17.64 -10.00 -0.39
#